data_5d9cd21ad0dee39ac03aa83050b13a24
#
_entry.id   5d9cd21ad0dee39ac03aa83050b13a24
#
_cell.length_a   1.000
_cell.length_b   1.000
_cell.length_c   1.000
_cell.angle_alpha   90.00
_cell.angle_beta   90.00
_cell.angle_gamma   90.00
#
_symmetry.space_group_name_H-M   'P 1'
#
loop_
_entity.id
_entity.type
_entity.pdbx_description
1 polymer ?
#
loop_
_entity_poly.entity_id
_entity_poly.type
_entity_poly.pdbx_seq_one_letter_code
_entity_poly.pdbx_strand_id
1 'polypeptide(L)'
;MACKSFRPVLMLSVVFALAACAGSPPRVASATAAASSDNVDVSRAADHALAMVGAPYRYGGVDPGGFDCSGLVHYSFRKIGIALPRDTYSQRKVGIEIEMDDLAKGDLVFFDQEGKKSSHVGIYLGDGRFVHAPSTGGKVRADKIDLTYWRKHFNEARRIRM
;
A
#
# COMPACT_ATOMS: atom_id res chain seq x y z
N MET A 1 11.14 32.25 90.35
CA MET A 1 11.53 30.88 90.74
C MET A 1 11.52 30.00 89.57
N ALA A 2 12.66 29.64 89.08
CA ALA A 2 12.83 29.00 87.74
C ALA A 2 12.97 27.48 87.91
N CYS A 3 12.24 26.71 87.23
CA CYS A 3 12.42 25.28 87.09
C CYS A 3 12.76 24.96 85.63
N LYS A 4 14.03 24.57 85.43
CA LYS A 4 14.55 24.13 84.10
C LYS A 4 14.13 22.70 83.88
N SER A 5 13.37 22.47 82.86
CA SER A 5 13.01 21.13 82.32
C SER A 5 13.91 20.76 81.18
N PHE A 6 14.62 19.65 81.32
CA PHE A 6 15.57 19.05 80.40
C PHE A 6 14.75 18.19 79.36
N ARG A 7 14.89 18.44 78.10
CA ARG A 7 14.27 17.65 77.05
C ARG A 7 15.29 16.73 76.42
N PRO A 8 15.03 15.43 76.30
CA PRO A 8 15.89 14.55 75.52
C PRO A 8 15.50 14.65 74.03
N VAL A 9 16.50 14.77 73.18
CA VAL A 9 16.39 14.74 71.73
C VAL A 9 16.29 13.27 71.30
N LEU A 10 15.13 12.90 70.75
CA LEU A 10 14.92 11.59 70.14
C LEU A 10 15.30 11.68 68.67
N MET A 11 16.43 11.07 68.28
CA MET A 11 16.83 10.91 66.92
C MET A 11 15.94 9.86 66.28
N LEU A 12 15.08 10.30 65.34
CA LEU A 12 14.29 9.42 64.50
C LEU A 12 15.04 9.15 63.21
N SER A 13 15.60 7.95 63.07
CA SER A 13 16.25 7.48 61.85
C SER A 13 15.17 7.15 60.78
N VAL A 14 15.08 7.97 59.78
CA VAL A 14 14.21 7.71 58.60
C VAL A 14 14.94 6.77 57.65
N VAL A 15 14.51 5.53 57.61
CA VAL A 15 14.93 4.57 56.58
C VAL A 15 14.17 4.88 55.31
N PHE A 16 14.89 5.35 54.29
CA PHE A 16 14.35 5.61 52.97
C PHE A 16 14.33 4.28 52.19
N ALA A 17 13.18 3.64 52.11
CA ALA A 17 12.98 2.48 51.23
C ALA A 17 12.80 2.96 49.77
N LEU A 18 13.83 2.76 48.96
CA LEU A 18 13.75 2.94 47.50
C LEU A 18 12.92 1.82 46.92
N ALA A 19 11.64 2.07 46.63
CA ALA A 19 10.81 1.24 45.83
C ALA A 19 11.20 1.45 44.34
N ALA A 20 11.97 0.52 43.77
CA ALA A 20 12.24 0.45 42.35
C ALA A 20 10.98 -0.01 41.64
N CYS A 21 10.21 0.92 41.07
CA CYS A 21 9.19 0.61 40.08
C CYS A 21 9.88 0.19 38.79
N ALA A 22 9.99 -1.11 38.55
CA ALA A 22 10.29 -1.67 37.25
C ALA A 22 9.09 -1.43 36.32
N GLY A 23 9.08 -0.28 35.67
CA GLY A 23 8.17 0.01 34.58
C GLY A 23 8.57 -0.82 33.36
N SER A 24 7.78 -1.84 33.02
CA SER A 24 7.91 -2.54 31.74
C SER A 24 7.68 -1.55 30.59
N PRO A 25 8.55 -1.50 29.58
CA PRO A 25 8.33 -0.63 28.45
C PRO A 25 7.08 -1.11 27.70
N PRO A 26 6.26 -0.20 27.15
CA PRO A 26 5.11 -0.59 26.34
C PRO A 26 5.60 -1.32 25.07
N ARG A 27 5.14 -2.55 24.92
CA ARG A 27 5.39 -3.39 23.74
C ARG A 27 4.50 -2.88 22.60
N VAL A 28 4.87 -1.77 22.00
CA VAL A 28 4.29 -1.27 20.77
C VAL A 28 5.34 -1.39 19.68
N ALA A 29 5.23 -2.36 18.85
CA ALA A 29 5.72 -2.41 17.49
C ALA A 29 6.07 -3.85 17.05
N SER A 30 5.10 -4.63 16.71
CA SER A 30 5.34 -5.81 15.87
C SER A 30 4.26 -6.02 14.80
N ALA A 31 3.16 -5.28 14.82
CA ALA A 31 2.12 -5.44 13.79
C ALA A 31 2.34 -4.52 12.57
N THR A 32 3.08 -3.42 12.72
CA THR A 32 3.27 -2.43 11.64
C THR A 32 4.42 -2.79 10.69
N ALA A 33 5.41 -3.58 11.15
CA ALA A 33 6.58 -3.90 10.33
C ALA A 33 6.29 -5.00 9.28
N ALA A 34 5.40 -5.96 9.58
CA ALA A 34 5.04 -7.01 8.62
C ALA A 34 4.18 -6.48 7.46
N ALA A 35 3.26 -5.54 7.73
CA ALA A 35 2.43 -4.93 6.69
C ALA A 35 3.24 -3.99 5.76
N SER A 36 4.35 -3.44 6.24
CA SER A 36 5.18 -2.53 5.44
C SER A 36 6.13 -3.23 4.48
N SER A 37 6.58 -4.47 4.76
CA SER A 37 7.44 -5.22 3.84
C SER A 37 6.69 -5.71 2.61
N ASP A 38 5.48 -6.24 2.77
CA ASP A 38 4.65 -6.72 1.66
C ASP A 38 4.20 -5.54 0.76
N ASN A 39 3.90 -4.38 1.34
CA ASN A 39 3.58 -3.16 0.59
C ASN A 39 4.78 -2.57 -0.16
N VAL A 40 5.99 -2.68 0.35
CA VAL A 40 7.19 -2.18 -0.33
C VAL A 40 7.45 -2.95 -1.61
N ASP A 41 7.32 -4.26 -1.60
CA ASP A 41 7.55 -5.09 -2.79
C ASP A 41 6.48 -4.87 -3.86
N VAL A 42 5.23 -4.83 -3.47
CA VAL A 42 4.11 -4.53 -4.39
C VAL A 42 4.20 -3.10 -4.93
N SER A 43 4.62 -2.13 -4.12
CA SER A 43 4.82 -0.74 -4.56
C SER A 43 5.89 -0.60 -5.65
N ARG A 44 6.89 -1.47 -5.66
CA ARG A 44 7.93 -1.52 -6.71
C ARG A 44 7.35 -1.96 -8.07
N ALA A 45 6.29 -2.76 -8.10
CA ALA A 45 5.59 -3.04 -9.35
C ALA A 45 5.00 -1.77 -9.98
N ALA A 46 4.46 -0.86 -9.16
CA ALA A 46 3.99 0.44 -9.63
C ALA A 46 5.13 1.29 -10.22
N ASP A 47 6.32 1.25 -9.64
CA ASP A 47 7.49 1.96 -10.18
C ASP A 47 7.95 1.37 -11.52
N HIS A 48 7.93 0.04 -11.66
CA HIS A 48 8.21 -0.61 -12.94
C HIS A 48 7.19 -0.25 -14.03
N ALA A 49 5.91 -0.17 -13.68
CA ALA A 49 4.88 0.27 -14.62
C ALA A 49 5.04 1.75 -15.00
N LEU A 50 5.35 2.61 -14.03
CA LEU A 50 5.57 4.05 -14.27
C LEU A 50 6.76 4.28 -15.19
N ALA A 51 7.83 3.49 -15.07
CA ALA A 51 8.99 3.55 -15.97
C ALA A 51 8.64 3.19 -17.43
N MET A 52 7.50 2.58 -17.69
CA MET A 52 7.01 2.25 -19.04
C MET A 52 6.12 3.35 -19.65
N VAL A 53 5.93 4.48 -18.97
CA VAL A 53 5.17 5.62 -19.53
C VAL A 53 5.77 6.04 -20.87
N GLY A 54 4.92 6.19 -21.88
CA GLY A 54 5.30 6.48 -23.27
C GLY A 54 5.42 5.24 -24.16
N ALA A 55 5.53 4.02 -23.61
CA ALA A 55 5.51 2.81 -24.40
C ALA A 55 4.18 2.65 -25.18
N PRO A 56 4.21 2.19 -26.44
CA PRO A 56 3.00 2.11 -27.25
C PRO A 56 2.00 1.07 -26.72
N TYR A 57 0.71 1.30 -26.95
CA TYR A 57 -0.29 0.25 -26.77
C TYR A 57 -0.14 -0.81 -27.86
N ARG A 58 -0.16 -2.07 -27.46
CA ARG A 58 -0.20 -3.23 -28.36
C ARG A 58 -1.08 -4.31 -27.77
N TYR A 59 -2.14 -4.68 -28.47
CA TYR A 59 -2.98 -5.80 -28.04
C TYR A 59 -2.15 -7.07 -27.87
N GLY A 60 -2.29 -7.75 -26.73
CA GLY A 60 -1.47 -8.91 -26.37
C GLY A 60 -0.02 -8.58 -25.96
N GLY A 61 0.37 -7.31 -25.92
CA GLY A 61 1.73 -6.88 -25.59
C GLY A 61 2.08 -7.06 -24.13
N VAL A 62 3.34 -7.43 -23.85
CA VAL A 62 3.87 -7.75 -22.50
C VAL A 62 5.29 -7.23 -22.26
N ASP A 63 5.82 -6.41 -23.12
CA ASP A 63 7.19 -5.93 -23.11
C ASP A 63 7.29 -4.44 -23.50
N PRO A 64 8.45 -3.78 -23.33
CA PRO A 64 8.60 -2.36 -23.66
C PRO A 64 8.32 -1.99 -25.13
N GLY A 65 8.30 -2.95 -26.04
CA GLY A 65 7.88 -2.74 -27.43
C GLY A 65 6.38 -2.53 -27.59
N GLY A 66 5.59 -2.75 -26.54
CA GLY A 66 4.17 -2.47 -26.47
C GLY A 66 3.44 -3.29 -25.41
N PHE A 67 2.46 -2.67 -24.79
CA PHE A 67 1.64 -3.26 -23.75
C PHE A 67 0.15 -3.13 -24.05
N ASP A 68 -0.63 -4.14 -23.68
CA ASP A 68 -2.02 -3.90 -23.31
C ASP A 68 -2.14 -3.70 -21.78
N CYS A 69 -3.35 -3.41 -21.28
CA CYS A 69 -3.56 -3.06 -19.87
C CYS A 69 -3.11 -4.17 -18.91
N SER A 70 -3.55 -5.41 -19.13
CA SER A 70 -3.18 -6.56 -18.30
C SER A 70 -1.74 -7.04 -18.51
N GLY A 71 -1.19 -6.80 -19.71
CA GLY A 71 0.22 -7.08 -20.01
C GLY A 71 1.19 -6.16 -19.28
N LEU A 72 0.84 -4.88 -19.12
CA LEU A 72 1.61 -3.95 -18.30
C LEU A 72 1.63 -4.42 -16.84
N VAL A 73 0.49 -4.82 -16.28
CA VAL A 73 0.39 -5.39 -14.92
C VAL A 73 1.24 -6.64 -14.81
N HIS A 74 1.05 -7.61 -15.70
CA HIS A 74 1.81 -8.86 -15.72
C HIS A 74 3.33 -8.62 -15.76
N TYR A 75 3.79 -7.73 -16.63
CA TYR A 75 5.20 -7.36 -16.75
C TYR A 75 5.74 -6.75 -15.45
N SER A 76 5.03 -5.78 -14.89
CA SER A 76 5.48 -5.01 -13.73
C SER A 76 5.60 -5.88 -12.47
N PHE A 77 4.62 -6.74 -12.22
CA PHE A 77 4.66 -7.69 -11.10
C PHE A 77 5.73 -8.77 -11.29
N ARG A 78 5.94 -9.24 -12.53
CA ARG A 78 7.00 -10.19 -12.82
C ARG A 78 8.41 -9.63 -12.54
N LYS A 79 8.62 -8.31 -12.67
CA LYS A 79 9.88 -7.64 -12.31
C LYS A 79 10.21 -7.71 -10.81
N ILE A 80 9.21 -7.91 -9.98
CA ILE A 80 9.38 -8.08 -8.53
C ILE A 80 9.20 -9.55 -8.08
N GLY A 81 9.20 -10.50 -9.03
CA GLY A 81 9.10 -11.94 -8.75
C GLY A 81 7.69 -12.48 -8.58
N ILE A 82 6.64 -11.67 -8.81
CA ILE A 82 5.25 -12.09 -8.67
C ILE A 82 4.67 -12.42 -10.05
N ALA A 83 4.23 -13.68 -10.25
CA ALA A 83 3.59 -14.11 -11.47
C ALA A 83 2.07 -13.90 -11.39
N LEU A 84 1.56 -12.83 -11.99
CA LEU A 84 0.13 -12.60 -12.14
C LEU A 84 -0.40 -13.22 -13.44
N PRO A 85 -1.70 -13.59 -13.52
CA PRO A 85 -2.34 -14.01 -14.76
C PRO A 85 -2.16 -12.98 -15.89
N ARG A 86 -2.26 -13.46 -17.15
CA ARG A 86 -2.05 -12.61 -18.31
C ARG A 86 -3.26 -11.72 -18.64
N ASP A 87 -4.44 -12.13 -18.30
CA ASP A 87 -5.68 -11.45 -18.67
C ASP A 87 -6.36 -10.76 -17.48
N THR A 88 -7.10 -9.71 -17.76
CA THR A 88 -7.78 -8.87 -16.77
C THR A 88 -8.79 -9.65 -15.93
N TYR A 89 -9.55 -10.57 -16.55
CA TYR A 89 -10.55 -11.37 -15.84
C TYR A 89 -9.94 -12.28 -14.77
N SER A 90 -8.78 -12.87 -15.05
CA SER A 90 -8.06 -13.69 -14.09
C SER A 90 -7.33 -12.86 -13.04
N GLN A 91 -6.78 -11.68 -13.42
CA GLN A 91 -6.11 -10.77 -12.49
C GLN A 91 -7.04 -10.25 -11.39
N ARG A 92 -8.30 -9.95 -11.72
CA ARG A 92 -9.28 -9.50 -10.73
C ARG A 92 -9.64 -10.53 -9.64
N LYS A 93 -9.29 -11.79 -9.84
CA LYS A 93 -9.54 -12.87 -8.89
C LYS A 93 -8.36 -13.12 -7.95
N VAL A 94 -7.24 -12.42 -8.16
CA VAL A 94 -6.03 -12.58 -7.33
C VAL A 94 -6.01 -11.51 -6.25
N GLY A 95 -5.52 -11.87 -5.06
CA GLY A 95 -5.40 -10.95 -3.95
C GLY A 95 -6.73 -10.72 -3.20
N ILE A 96 -6.75 -9.67 -2.39
CA ILE A 96 -7.91 -9.27 -1.60
C ILE A 96 -8.56 -8.02 -2.19
N GLU A 97 -9.86 -7.92 -2.04
CA GLU A 97 -10.61 -6.73 -2.42
C GLU A 97 -10.31 -5.55 -1.50
N ILE A 98 -10.16 -4.38 -2.07
CA ILE A 98 -9.85 -3.13 -1.36
C ILE A 98 -10.86 -2.08 -1.78
N GLU A 99 -11.36 -1.33 -0.80
CA GLU A 99 -12.21 -0.17 -1.06
C GLU A 99 -11.39 0.98 -1.67
N MET A 100 -12.05 1.88 -2.40
CA MET A 100 -11.39 3.00 -3.08
C MET A 100 -10.62 3.90 -2.10
N ASP A 101 -11.16 4.11 -0.90
CA ASP A 101 -10.56 4.98 0.13
C ASP A 101 -9.33 4.35 0.81
N ASP A 102 -9.17 3.02 0.68
CA ASP A 102 -8.05 2.26 1.26
C ASP A 102 -6.94 1.96 0.25
N LEU A 103 -7.01 2.54 -0.95
CA LEU A 103 -6.02 2.32 -2.01
C LEU A 103 -4.61 2.69 -1.57
N ALA A 104 -3.67 1.78 -1.79
CA ALA A 104 -2.23 1.99 -1.59
C ALA A 104 -1.46 1.74 -2.88
N LYS A 105 -0.28 2.36 -3.01
CA LYS A 105 0.61 2.18 -4.15
C LYS A 105 0.89 0.71 -4.41
N GLY A 106 0.66 0.27 -5.65
CA GLY A 106 0.80 -1.12 -6.08
C GLY A 106 -0.52 -1.88 -6.16
N ASP A 107 -1.63 -1.35 -5.65
CA ASP A 107 -2.94 -1.98 -5.82
C ASP A 107 -3.37 -1.97 -7.28
N LEU A 108 -4.05 -3.02 -7.69
CA LEU A 108 -4.69 -3.09 -9.00
C LEU A 108 -6.04 -2.40 -8.97
N VAL A 109 -6.31 -1.54 -9.92
CA VAL A 109 -7.58 -0.84 -10.07
C VAL A 109 -8.26 -1.28 -11.36
N PHE A 110 -9.52 -1.69 -11.28
CA PHE A 110 -10.28 -2.25 -12.39
C PHE A 110 -11.43 -1.32 -12.78
N PHE A 111 -11.66 -1.22 -14.08
CA PHE A 111 -12.66 -0.33 -14.64
C PHE A 111 -13.53 -1.08 -15.67
N ASP A 112 -14.80 -0.69 -15.71
CA ASP A 112 -15.74 -1.14 -16.72
C ASP A 112 -15.62 -0.27 -17.96
N GLN A 113 -15.26 -0.84 -19.08
CA GLN A 113 -15.20 -0.13 -20.36
C GLN A 113 -16.05 -0.82 -21.42
N GLU A 114 -16.65 -0.05 -22.29
CA GLU A 114 -17.46 -0.54 -23.41
C GLU A 114 -18.59 -1.50 -23.00
N GLY A 115 -19.18 -1.26 -21.81
CA GLY A 115 -20.22 -2.11 -21.23
C GLY A 115 -19.74 -3.48 -20.75
N LYS A 116 -18.43 -3.72 -20.74
CA LYS A 116 -17.82 -4.97 -20.24
C LYS A 116 -17.24 -4.75 -18.84
N LYS A 117 -17.67 -5.60 -17.90
CA LYS A 117 -17.24 -5.55 -16.51
C LYS A 117 -15.75 -5.84 -16.36
N SER A 118 -15.04 -4.98 -15.62
CA SER A 118 -13.60 -5.10 -15.32
C SER A 118 -12.76 -5.38 -16.57
N SER A 119 -13.10 -4.73 -17.69
CA SER A 119 -12.41 -4.94 -18.97
C SER A 119 -11.09 -4.18 -19.08
N HIS A 120 -10.81 -3.29 -18.13
CA HIS A 120 -9.58 -2.51 -18.08
C HIS A 120 -8.94 -2.56 -16.68
N VAL A 121 -7.61 -2.52 -16.63
CA VAL A 121 -6.84 -2.57 -15.39
C VAL A 121 -5.67 -1.59 -15.43
N GLY A 122 -5.35 -1.03 -14.27
CA GLY A 122 -4.14 -0.24 -14.02
C GLY A 122 -3.53 -0.56 -12.67
N ILE A 123 -2.38 0.05 -12.37
CA ILE A 123 -1.69 -0.05 -11.09
C ILE A 123 -1.74 1.32 -10.42
N TYR A 124 -2.25 1.36 -9.21
CA TYR A 124 -2.34 2.58 -8.42
C TYR A 124 -0.94 3.07 -7.99
N LEU A 125 -0.67 4.36 -8.19
CA LEU A 125 0.62 4.99 -7.93
C LEU A 125 0.70 5.68 -6.57
N GLY A 126 -0.43 5.83 -5.89
CA GLY A 126 -0.60 6.79 -4.80
C GLY A 126 -1.11 8.14 -5.32
N ASP A 127 -1.45 9.04 -4.39
CA ASP A 127 -1.87 10.42 -4.66
C ASP A 127 -2.98 10.56 -5.71
N GLY A 128 -3.94 9.63 -5.70
CA GLY A 128 -5.07 9.65 -6.61
C GLY A 128 -4.74 9.35 -8.07
N ARG A 129 -3.57 8.75 -8.37
CA ARG A 129 -3.13 8.43 -9.74
C ARG A 129 -2.93 6.94 -9.95
N PHE A 130 -3.11 6.49 -11.18
CA PHE A 130 -2.80 5.13 -11.58
C PHE A 130 -2.15 5.11 -12.97
N VAL A 131 -1.31 4.11 -13.24
CA VAL A 131 -0.66 3.89 -14.53
C VAL A 131 -1.35 2.76 -15.27
N HIS A 132 -1.57 2.94 -16.56
CA HIS A 132 -2.26 1.96 -17.40
C HIS A 132 -1.82 2.07 -18.86
N ALA A 133 -2.14 1.04 -19.65
CA ALA A 133 -2.03 1.06 -21.11
C ALA A 133 -3.44 1.18 -21.70
N PRO A 134 -3.87 2.38 -22.12
CA PRO A 134 -5.19 2.58 -22.75
C PRO A 134 -5.27 1.90 -24.10
N SER A 135 -6.50 1.60 -24.53
CA SER A 135 -6.79 0.95 -25.80
C SER A 135 -6.20 1.65 -27.02
N THR A 136 -6.38 1.01 -28.14
CA THR A 136 -5.82 1.31 -29.48
C THR A 136 -5.48 2.77 -29.76
N GLY A 137 -4.24 3.00 -30.22
CA GLY A 137 -3.70 4.33 -30.53
C GLY A 137 -3.13 5.09 -29.35
N GLY A 138 -3.22 4.54 -28.14
CA GLY A 138 -2.69 5.14 -26.93
C GLY A 138 -1.24 4.72 -26.63
N LYS A 139 -0.76 5.28 -25.54
CA LYS A 139 0.53 4.94 -24.93
C LYS A 139 0.31 4.70 -23.45
N VAL A 140 1.19 3.95 -22.80
CA VAL A 140 1.21 3.87 -21.33
C VAL A 140 1.29 5.27 -20.76
N ARG A 141 0.40 5.56 -19.82
CA ARG A 141 0.32 6.88 -19.15
C ARG A 141 -0.22 6.75 -17.73
N ALA A 142 -0.05 7.81 -16.96
CA ALA A 142 -0.67 7.95 -15.66
C ALA A 142 -1.86 8.91 -15.75
N ASP A 143 -3.02 8.48 -15.27
CA ASP A 143 -4.23 9.28 -15.18
C ASP A 143 -4.64 9.46 -13.70
N LYS A 144 -5.47 10.48 -13.43
CA LYS A 144 -6.08 10.66 -12.11
C LYS A 144 -7.34 9.79 -12.00
N ILE A 145 -7.48 9.05 -10.90
CA ILE A 145 -8.62 8.17 -10.67
C ILE A 145 -9.93 8.93 -10.42
N ASP A 146 -9.82 10.16 -9.91
CA ASP A 146 -10.95 11.05 -9.60
C ASP A 146 -11.54 11.77 -10.82
N LEU A 147 -10.90 11.68 -11.99
CA LEU A 147 -11.50 12.18 -13.23
C LEU A 147 -12.87 11.53 -13.44
N THR A 148 -13.85 12.34 -13.85
CA THR A 148 -15.25 11.93 -14.02
C THR A 148 -15.40 10.61 -14.77
N TYR A 149 -14.62 10.41 -15.84
CA TYR A 149 -14.62 9.16 -16.59
C TYR A 149 -14.21 7.96 -15.75
N TRP A 150 -13.04 8.01 -15.11
CA TRP A 150 -12.49 6.89 -14.33
C TRP A 150 -13.32 6.59 -13.10
N ARG A 151 -13.75 7.64 -12.37
CA ARG A 151 -14.62 7.48 -11.21
C ARG A 151 -15.94 6.80 -11.54
N LYS A 152 -16.55 7.16 -12.70
CA LYS A 152 -17.80 6.55 -13.16
C LYS A 152 -17.64 5.07 -13.54
N HIS A 153 -16.46 4.68 -14.04
CA HIS A 153 -16.20 3.34 -14.55
C HIS A 153 -15.42 2.47 -13.57
N PHE A 154 -15.03 3.00 -12.42
CA PHE A 154 -14.38 2.20 -11.38
C PHE A 154 -15.30 1.06 -10.92
N ASN A 155 -14.76 -0.17 -10.89
CA ASN A 155 -15.52 -1.35 -10.51
C ASN A 155 -15.05 -1.94 -9.20
N GLU A 156 -13.76 -2.22 -9.09
CA GLU A 156 -13.15 -2.85 -7.91
C GLU A 156 -11.64 -2.57 -7.85
N ALA A 157 -11.04 -2.80 -6.70
CA ALA A 157 -9.59 -2.82 -6.56
C ALA A 157 -9.12 -4.08 -5.85
N ARG A 158 -7.88 -4.50 -6.13
CA ARG A 158 -7.26 -5.70 -5.57
C ARG A 158 -5.87 -5.40 -5.05
N ARG A 159 -5.60 -5.80 -3.81
CA ARG A 159 -4.26 -5.81 -3.23
C ARG A 159 -3.65 -7.20 -3.33
N ILE A 160 -2.52 -7.27 -4.02
CA ILE A 160 -1.76 -8.52 -4.12
C ILE A 160 -1.00 -8.71 -2.81
N ARG A 161 -1.14 -9.88 -2.20
CA ARG A 161 -0.39 -10.29 -1.01
C ARG A 161 0.47 -11.49 -1.33
N MET A 162 1.69 -11.51 -0.80
CA MET A 162 2.56 -12.67 -0.77
C MET A 162 2.49 -13.36 0.59
#